data_913b0226bc2d5bed2a53aac43cc5ecdb
#
_entry.id   913b0226bc2d5bed2a53aac43cc5ecdb
#
_cell.length_a   1.000
_cell.length_b   1.000
_cell.length_c   1.000
_cell.angle_alpha   90.00
_cell.angle_beta   90.00
_cell.angle_gamma   90.00
#
_symmetry.space_group_name_H-M   'P 1'
#
loop_
_entity.id
_entity.type
_entity.pdbx_description
1 polymer ?
#
loop_
_entity_poly.entity_id
_entity_poly.type
_entity_poly.pdbx_seq_one_letter_code
_entity_poly.pdbx_strand_id
1 'polypeptide(L)'
;GGLRRFNYTNLNPEWELIPLPTDSQSNLLCNQIDIEEYEYDPVDPPIGNDNHKAFSIFIENDYIWVGTGDGINKGFINPETNCIDWIHYNEDDGMEDRWIIGIRSQEKLDFNRLWAISWNPTLNKAIPHTLNYTDNGGLSWSFTRFFETIGAIVYDLNFHNDNVYASTDKGLYYSDGNNLDLWVPFEVDDISQTKMTDVVYTSNINVIDNQQVLSAGTPDGLFYSFDDGFTWEMYRAWNRTQDSENDNKRLSAYPNPFYIDEGYGQVRIVYFNSSNYNGRLDIYDFSMNHIKSLKQPNNIGNESEFIWDGKDKFFDDVSNGVYLCRLTLGNKYYWTKLMVVHS
;
A
#
# COMPACT_ATOMS: atom_id res chain seq x y z
N GLY A 1 14.18 11.11 -11.66
CA GLY A 1 13.18 10.41 -12.43
C GLY A 1 13.77 9.57 -13.55
N GLY A 2 12.91 8.84 -14.24
CA GLY A 2 13.26 7.94 -15.32
C GLY A 2 13.90 6.63 -14.89
N LEU A 3 14.12 5.75 -15.86
CA LEU A 3 14.83 4.49 -15.65
C LEU A 3 16.32 4.75 -15.56
N ARG A 4 16.97 4.20 -14.53
CA ARG A 4 18.40 4.34 -14.34
C ARG A 4 19.06 3.02 -13.94
N ARG A 5 20.28 2.84 -14.40
CA ARG A 5 21.13 1.69 -14.05
C ARG A 5 22.38 2.17 -13.31
N PHE A 6 22.79 1.40 -12.32
CA PHE A 6 24.01 1.65 -11.57
C PHE A 6 24.97 0.47 -11.70
N ASN A 7 26.16 0.72 -12.22
CA ASN A 7 27.19 -0.29 -12.34
C ASN A 7 28.19 -0.17 -11.19
N TYR A 8 27.99 -0.97 -10.14
CA TYR A 8 28.82 -0.98 -8.94
C TYR A 8 30.22 -1.63 -9.12
N THR A 9 30.44 -2.28 -10.28
CA THR A 9 31.75 -2.90 -10.58
C THR A 9 32.76 -1.93 -11.22
N ASN A 10 32.29 -0.76 -11.66
CA ASN A 10 33.17 0.26 -12.21
C ASN A 10 34.01 0.93 -11.11
N LEU A 11 35.22 1.37 -11.48
CA LEU A 11 36.14 2.11 -10.58
C LEU A 11 35.52 3.45 -10.09
N ASN A 12 34.71 4.08 -10.93
CA ASN A 12 33.93 5.28 -10.61
C ASN A 12 32.46 4.99 -10.97
N PRO A 13 31.69 4.41 -10.04
CA PRO A 13 30.31 4.05 -10.32
C PRO A 13 29.43 5.29 -10.39
N GLU A 14 28.69 5.42 -11.50
CA GLU A 14 27.73 6.49 -11.74
C GLU A 14 26.38 5.91 -12.16
N TRP A 15 25.30 6.67 -11.93
CA TRP A 15 23.98 6.35 -12.43
C TRP A 15 23.86 6.71 -13.91
N GLU A 16 23.61 5.72 -14.73
CA GLU A 16 23.37 5.85 -16.16
C GLU A 16 21.86 5.96 -16.43
N LEU A 17 21.45 6.94 -17.24
CA LEU A 17 20.09 7.03 -17.72
C LEU A 17 19.89 5.97 -18.80
N ILE A 18 18.80 5.20 -18.65
CA ILE A 18 18.37 4.21 -19.65
C ILE A 18 17.24 4.82 -20.47
N PRO A 19 17.44 5.05 -21.76
CA PRO A 19 16.40 5.58 -22.64
C PRO A 19 15.17 4.67 -22.70
N LEU A 20 13.99 5.26 -22.65
CA LEU A 20 12.70 4.64 -22.91
C LEU A 20 12.08 5.22 -24.18
N PRO A 21 11.20 4.49 -24.89
CA PRO A 21 10.42 5.05 -25.99
C PRO A 21 9.64 6.31 -25.55
N THR A 22 9.39 7.21 -26.46
CA THR A 22 8.41 8.30 -26.26
C THR A 22 6.99 7.74 -26.36
N ASP A 23 5.97 8.51 -25.92
CA ASP A 23 4.56 8.11 -25.97
C ASP A 23 4.08 7.74 -27.39
N SER A 24 4.72 8.29 -28.41
CA SER A 24 4.40 8.02 -29.82
C SER A 24 5.17 6.88 -30.46
N GLN A 25 6.09 6.25 -29.73
CA GLN A 25 6.95 5.17 -30.24
C GLN A 25 6.50 3.80 -29.70
N SER A 26 6.19 2.87 -30.59
CA SER A 26 5.90 1.47 -30.22
C SER A 26 7.16 0.64 -29.95
N ASN A 27 8.33 1.11 -30.34
CA ASN A 27 9.61 0.46 -30.08
C ASN A 27 10.77 1.47 -30.06
N LEU A 28 11.88 1.08 -29.45
CA LEU A 28 13.13 1.83 -29.47
C LEU A 28 14.30 0.83 -29.45
N LEU A 29 15.01 0.75 -30.58
CA LEU A 29 16.15 -0.15 -30.69
C LEU A 29 17.44 0.55 -30.25
N CYS A 30 18.24 -0.16 -29.51
CA CYS A 30 19.47 0.36 -28.93
C CYS A 30 20.44 0.95 -29.95
N ASN A 31 20.55 0.34 -31.11
CA ASN A 31 21.43 0.82 -32.21
C ASN A 31 20.91 2.09 -32.89
N GLN A 32 19.72 2.55 -32.55
CA GLN A 32 19.08 3.78 -33.06
C GLN A 32 19.14 4.93 -32.08
N ILE A 33 19.68 4.70 -30.89
CA ILE A 33 19.75 5.72 -29.84
C ILE A 33 21.10 6.42 -29.90
N ASP A 34 21.06 7.71 -30.13
CA ASP A 34 22.16 8.60 -29.79
C ASP A 34 21.93 9.15 -28.38
N ILE A 35 22.72 8.69 -27.43
CA ILE A 35 22.59 9.08 -26.01
C ILE A 35 22.82 10.59 -25.81
N GLU A 36 23.64 11.22 -26.68
CA GLU A 36 23.91 12.65 -26.60
C GLU A 36 22.72 13.48 -27.10
N GLU A 37 21.89 12.91 -27.99
CA GLU A 37 20.67 13.53 -28.52
C GLU A 37 19.39 13.08 -27.83
N TYR A 38 19.44 12.10 -26.92
CA TYR A 38 18.27 11.60 -26.24
C TYR A 38 17.74 12.62 -25.22
N GLU A 39 16.54 13.13 -25.45
CA GLU A 39 15.84 14.04 -24.54
C GLU A 39 14.99 13.25 -23.54
N TYR A 40 15.39 13.28 -22.28
CA TYR A 40 14.60 12.79 -21.17
C TYR A 40 13.64 13.89 -20.72
N ASP A 41 12.36 13.73 -21.03
CA ASP A 41 11.32 14.71 -20.72
C ASP A 41 10.08 14.05 -20.08
N PRO A 42 10.00 13.98 -18.73
CA PRO A 42 8.89 13.37 -17.99
C PRO A 42 7.77 14.38 -17.70
N VAL A 43 7.63 15.43 -18.48
CA VAL A 43 6.53 16.41 -18.35
C VAL A 43 5.27 15.82 -19.00
N ASP A 44 4.10 16.27 -18.54
CA ASP A 44 2.82 15.79 -19.08
C ASP A 44 2.64 16.18 -20.56
N PRO A 45 2.05 15.30 -21.38
CA PRO A 45 1.71 15.61 -22.75
C PRO A 45 0.79 16.84 -22.85
N PRO A 46 0.89 17.63 -23.95
CA PRO A 46 1.67 17.37 -25.16
C PRO A 46 3.11 17.92 -25.13
N ILE A 47 3.60 18.39 -24.00
CA ILE A 47 4.92 19.03 -23.89
C ILE A 47 6.01 17.96 -23.75
N GLY A 48 5.78 16.93 -22.93
CA GLY A 48 6.71 15.84 -22.67
C GLY A 48 6.09 14.46 -22.89
N ASN A 49 6.63 13.44 -22.20
CA ASN A 49 6.28 12.04 -22.38
C ASN A 49 5.93 11.37 -21.04
N ASP A 50 4.72 10.85 -20.93
CA ASP A 50 4.30 10.04 -19.78
C ASP A 50 5.10 8.72 -19.69
N ASN A 51 5.53 8.18 -20.83
CA ASN A 51 6.36 6.99 -20.89
C ASN A 51 7.76 7.19 -20.27
N HIS A 52 8.22 8.41 -20.11
CA HIS A 52 9.45 8.72 -19.38
C HIS A 52 9.29 8.71 -17.85
N LYS A 53 8.05 8.54 -17.32
CA LYS A 53 7.76 8.44 -15.89
C LYS A 53 7.75 6.99 -15.47
N ALA A 54 8.90 6.40 -15.16
CA ALA A 54 9.01 5.03 -14.70
C ALA A 54 8.57 4.89 -13.22
N PHE A 55 7.64 3.97 -12.94
CA PHE A 55 7.07 3.70 -11.61
C PHE A 55 7.43 2.34 -11.07
N SER A 56 7.50 1.33 -11.93
CA SER A 56 7.74 -0.05 -11.52
C SER A 56 8.68 -0.78 -12.46
N ILE A 57 9.39 -1.76 -11.94
CA ILE A 57 10.36 -2.58 -12.68
C ILE A 57 10.18 -4.03 -12.27
N PHE A 58 10.22 -4.92 -13.25
CA PHE A 58 10.32 -6.36 -13.06
C PHE A 58 11.34 -6.95 -14.03
N ILE A 59 12.22 -7.82 -13.56
CA ILE A 59 13.27 -8.45 -14.38
C ILE A 59 13.09 -9.97 -14.32
N GLU A 60 13.05 -10.59 -15.48
CA GLU A 60 12.99 -12.04 -15.63
C GLU A 60 13.90 -12.48 -16.78
N ASN A 61 14.92 -13.28 -16.48
CA ASN A 61 15.95 -13.70 -17.41
C ASN A 61 16.62 -12.49 -18.10
N ASP A 62 16.60 -12.45 -19.43
CA ASP A 62 17.17 -11.36 -20.23
C ASP A 62 16.15 -10.25 -20.55
N TYR A 63 14.99 -10.28 -19.90
CA TYR A 63 13.94 -9.29 -20.11
C TYR A 63 13.77 -8.40 -18.88
N ILE A 64 13.56 -7.12 -19.15
CA ILE A 64 13.14 -6.12 -18.18
C ILE A 64 11.79 -5.55 -18.58
N TRP A 65 10.88 -5.45 -17.64
CA TRP A 65 9.59 -4.82 -17.81
C TRP A 65 9.56 -3.55 -16.98
N VAL A 66 9.11 -2.45 -17.56
CA VAL A 66 9.06 -1.14 -16.92
C VAL A 66 7.67 -0.56 -17.08
N GLY A 67 6.95 -0.42 -15.96
CA GLY A 67 5.67 0.27 -15.90
C GLY A 67 5.87 1.78 -15.81
N THR A 68 5.13 2.50 -16.61
CA THR A 68 5.28 3.95 -16.78
C THR A 68 3.94 4.68 -16.71
N GLY A 69 3.93 5.99 -16.98
CA GLY A 69 2.74 6.81 -17.12
C GLY A 69 1.99 6.62 -18.44
N ASP A 70 2.54 5.85 -19.37
CA ASP A 70 1.91 5.57 -20.67
C ASP A 70 1.92 4.07 -21.02
N GLY A 71 1.75 3.20 -20.03
CA GLY A 71 1.71 1.77 -20.25
C GLY A 71 2.96 1.05 -19.75
N ILE A 72 3.38 0.02 -20.46
CA ILE A 72 4.48 -0.87 -20.06
C ILE A 72 5.48 -1.05 -21.20
N ASN A 73 6.76 -0.99 -20.85
CA ASN A 73 7.84 -1.26 -21.77
C ASN A 73 8.47 -2.62 -21.47
N LYS A 74 8.60 -3.48 -22.50
CA LYS A 74 9.36 -4.71 -22.45
C LYS A 74 10.70 -4.51 -23.12
N GLY A 75 11.79 -4.64 -22.37
CA GLY A 75 13.15 -4.53 -22.87
C GLY A 75 13.84 -5.88 -22.97
N PHE A 76 14.50 -6.17 -24.08
CA PHE A 76 15.45 -7.27 -24.19
C PHE A 76 16.86 -6.75 -23.88
N ILE A 77 17.46 -7.27 -22.83
CA ILE A 77 18.81 -6.91 -22.38
C ILE A 77 19.79 -7.77 -23.16
N ASN A 78 20.57 -7.17 -24.05
CA ASN A 78 21.62 -7.90 -24.76
C ASN A 78 22.76 -8.24 -23.75
N PRO A 79 23.05 -9.52 -23.51
CA PRO A 79 24.02 -9.93 -22.47
C PRO A 79 25.47 -9.55 -22.80
N GLU A 80 25.81 -9.30 -24.07
CA GLU A 80 27.15 -8.94 -24.48
C GLU A 80 27.42 -7.44 -24.35
N THR A 81 26.42 -6.62 -24.65
CA THR A 81 26.56 -5.16 -24.72
C THR A 81 25.85 -4.43 -23.59
N ASN A 82 24.97 -5.12 -22.84
CA ASN A 82 24.04 -4.55 -21.86
C ASN A 82 23.09 -3.48 -22.45
N CYS A 83 22.96 -3.47 -23.76
CA CYS A 83 22.06 -2.60 -24.47
C CYS A 83 20.64 -3.15 -24.44
N ILE A 84 19.62 -2.30 -24.47
CA ILE A 84 18.23 -2.72 -24.31
C ILE A 84 17.43 -2.32 -25.54
N ASP A 85 16.80 -3.33 -26.16
CA ASP A 85 15.83 -3.12 -27.24
C ASP A 85 14.43 -3.14 -26.62
N TRP A 86 13.65 -2.07 -26.83
CA TRP A 86 12.36 -1.87 -26.22
C TRP A 86 11.18 -2.11 -27.17
N ILE A 87 10.11 -2.68 -26.62
CA ILE A 87 8.75 -2.67 -27.18
C ILE A 87 7.86 -1.98 -26.15
N HIS A 88 7.04 -1.05 -26.59
CA HIS A 88 6.09 -0.32 -25.78
C HIS A 88 4.67 -0.83 -26.02
N TYR A 89 3.92 -1.07 -24.96
CA TYR A 89 2.53 -1.50 -24.97
C TYR A 89 1.67 -0.52 -24.17
N ASN A 90 0.53 -0.15 -24.73
CA ASN A 90 -0.44 0.74 -24.10
C ASN A 90 -1.89 0.34 -24.46
N GLU A 91 -2.82 1.29 -24.42
CA GLU A 91 -4.24 1.07 -24.72
C GLU A 91 -4.47 0.57 -26.17
N ASP A 92 -3.64 0.97 -27.12
CA ASP A 92 -3.71 0.51 -28.54
C ASP A 92 -3.39 -0.99 -28.67
N ASP A 93 -2.69 -1.58 -27.70
CA ASP A 93 -2.33 -3.00 -27.63
C ASP A 93 -3.31 -3.83 -26.80
N GLY A 94 -4.42 -3.23 -26.34
CA GLY A 94 -5.48 -3.89 -25.59
C GLY A 94 -5.32 -3.82 -24.08
N MET A 95 -4.45 -2.97 -23.55
CA MET A 95 -4.42 -2.63 -22.13
C MET A 95 -5.57 -1.68 -21.77
N GLU A 96 -5.93 -1.63 -20.51
CA GLU A 96 -6.86 -0.67 -19.95
C GLU A 96 -6.12 0.15 -18.88
N ASP A 97 -6.28 1.48 -18.91
CA ASP A 97 -5.49 2.43 -18.10
C ASP A 97 -3.99 2.46 -18.43
N ARG A 98 -3.35 3.61 -18.19
CA ARG A 98 -1.99 3.86 -18.68
C ARG A 98 -0.91 3.88 -17.61
N TRP A 99 -1.25 4.26 -16.37
CA TRP A 99 -0.25 4.39 -15.31
C TRP A 99 0.02 3.04 -14.63
N ILE A 100 1.10 2.38 -15.02
CA ILE A 100 1.45 1.06 -14.51
C ILE A 100 2.37 1.21 -13.30
N ILE A 101 1.78 1.17 -12.11
CA ILE A 101 2.47 1.39 -10.84
C ILE A 101 3.07 0.12 -10.23
N GLY A 102 2.66 -1.05 -10.72
CA GLY A 102 3.14 -2.33 -10.22
C GLY A 102 3.17 -3.40 -11.31
N ILE A 103 4.21 -4.21 -11.30
CA ILE A 103 4.35 -5.38 -12.17
C ILE A 103 4.61 -6.59 -11.31
N ARG A 104 3.88 -7.68 -11.53
CA ARG A 104 4.05 -8.96 -10.82
C ARG A 104 4.01 -10.12 -11.81
N SER A 105 4.82 -11.13 -11.56
CA SER A 105 4.79 -12.38 -12.31
C SER A 105 4.14 -13.48 -11.49
N GLN A 106 3.20 -14.18 -12.07
CA GLN A 106 2.57 -15.38 -11.55
C GLN A 106 3.07 -16.58 -12.33
N GLU A 107 3.75 -17.49 -11.66
CA GLU A 107 4.16 -18.76 -12.24
C GLU A 107 2.96 -19.67 -12.41
N LYS A 108 2.70 -20.13 -13.62
CA LYS A 108 1.68 -21.11 -14.00
C LYS A 108 2.36 -22.38 -14.48
N LEU A 109 1.63 -23.49 -14.59
CA LEU A 109 2.18 -24.79 -14.97
C LEU A 109 2.89 -24.75 -16.35
N ASP A 110 2.31 -24.05 -17.33
CA ASP A 110 2.78 -24.06 -18.71
C ASP A 110 3.31 -22.70 -19.19
N PHE A 111 3.12 -21.63 -18.43
CA PHE A 111 3.52 -20.26 -18.79
C PHE A 111 3.61 -19.36 -17.55
N ASN A 112 4.22 -18.21 -17.69
CA ASN A 112 4.17 -17.16 -16.67
C ASN A 112 3.16 -16.09 -17.10
N ARG A 113 2.19 -15.79 -16.21
CA ARG A 113 1.31 -14.64 -16.37
C ARG A 113 1.99 -13.41 -15.80
N LEU A 114 2.14 -12.39 -16.63
CA LEU A 114 2.58 -11.08 -16.15
C LEU A 114 1.36 -10.20 -15.86
N TRP A 115 1.30 -9.66 -14.66
CA TRP A 115 0.28 -8.74 -14.23
C TRP A 115 0.83 -7.31 -14.20
N ALA A 116 0.00 -6.37 -14.65
CA ALA A 116 0.26 -4.94 -14.56
C ALA A 116 -0.86 -4.27 -13.76
N ILE A 117 -0.48 -3.68 -12.62
CA ILE A 117 -1.39 -2.94 -11.73
C ILE A 117 -1.43 -1.52 -12.27
N SER A 118 -2.58 -1.09 -12.75
CA SER A 118 -2.76 0.25 -13.31
C SER A 118 -3.51 1.18 -12.36
N TRP A 119 -3.12 2.45 -12.39
CA TRP A 119 -3.81 3.53 -11.72
C TRP A 119 -4.20 4.59 -12.76
N ASN A 120 -5.31 5.27 -12.50
CA ASN A 120 -5.71 6.41 -13.30
C ASN A 120 -5.57 7.70 -12.47
N PRO A 121 -4.65 8.60 -12.82
CA PRO A 121 -4.30 9.75 -11.99
C PRO A 121 -5.22 10.94 -12.14
N THR A 122 -6.41 10.82 -12.74
CA THR A 122 -7.27 11.98 -12.92
C THR A 122 -7.66 12.61 -11.60
N LEU A 123 -7.30 13.87 -11.43
CA LEU A 123 -7.32 14.67 -10.20
C LEU A 123 -8.70 14.86 -9.52
N ASN A 124 -9.79 14.30 -10.05
CA ASN A 124 -11.13 14.64 -9.58
C ASN A 124 -12.01 13.49 -9.06
N LYS A 125 -11.54 12.26 -9.12
CA LYS A 125 -12.11 11.08 -8.41
C LYS A 125 -11.11 9.95 -8.55
N ALA A 126 -10.97 9.11 -7.51
CA ALA A 126 -10.44 7.77 -7.68
C ALA A 126 -11.22 7.09 -8.80
N ILE A 127 -10.70 7.15 -10.03
CA ILE A 127 -11.24 6.36 -11.12
C ILE A 127 -10.77 4.95 -10.84
N PRO A 128 -11.68 4.02 -10.89
CA PRO A 128 -11.41 2.63 -10.57
C PRO A 128 -10.28 2.11 -11.44
N HIS A 129 -9.49 1.24 -10.87
CA HIS A 129 -8.26 0.73 -11.44
C HIS A 129 -8.47 -0.65 -11.99
N THR A 130 -7.95 -0.90 -13.17
CA THR A 130 -7.97 -2.21 -13.78
C THR A 130 -6.70 -2.99 -13.46
N LEU A 131 -6.81 -4.31 -13.52
CA LEU A 131 -5.66 -5.20 -13.55
C LEU A 131 -5.50 -5.73 -14.96
N ASN A 132 -4.40 -5.37 -15.60
CA ASN A 132 -4.01 -5.90 -16.89
C ASN A 132 -3.14 -7.15 -16.71
N TYR A 133 -3.21 -8.07 -17.65
CA TYR A 133 -2.35 -9.25 -17.67
C TYR A 133 -2.07 -9.75 -19.08
N THR A 134 -0.94 -10.45 -19.22
CA THR A 134 -0.56 -11.17 -20.44
C THR A 134 -0.08 -12.57 -20.10
N ASP A 135 -0.53 -13.57 -20.88
CA ASP A 135 -0.14 -14.98 -20.76
C ASP A 135 0.88 -15.39 -21.83
N ASN A 136 1.26 -14.47 -22.70
CA ASN A 136 2.10 -14.75 -23.87
C ASN A 136 3.24 -13.73 -24.05
N GLY A 137 3.69 -13.16 -22.94
CA GLY A 137 4.85 -12.25 -22.91
C GLY A 137 4.62 -10.93 -23.63
N GLY A 138 3.40 -10.40 -23.62
CA GLY A 138 3.04 -9.09 -24.19
C GLY A 138 2.50 -9.16 -25.62
N LEU A 139 2.40 -10.36 -26.25
CA LEU A 139 1.83 -10.46 -27.59
C LEU A 139 0.32 -10.11 -27.63
N SER A 140 -0.36 -10.26 -26.53
CA SER A 140 -1.72 -9.75 -26.30
C SER A 140 -1.94 -9.45 -24.83
N TRP A 141 -2.77 -8.47 -24.56
CA TRP A 141 -3.16 -8.07 -23.22
C TRP A 141 -4.64 -8.32 -22.99
N SER A 142 -4.98 -8.62 -21.75
CA SER A 142 -6.32 -8.77 -21.23
C SER A 142 -6.41 -8.04 -19.89
N PHE A 143 -7.62 -7.76 -19.42
CA PHE A 143 -7.82 -7.06 -18.16
C PHE A 143 -9.06 -7.57 -17.42
N THR A 144 -9.16 -7.28 -16.12
CA THR A 144 -10.37 -7.45 -15.32
C THR A 144 -10.82 -6.12 -14.75
N ARG A 145 -12.13 -5.85 -14.80
CA ARG A 145 -12.78 -4.65 -14.26
C ARG A 145 -13.46 -4.89 -12.91
N PHE A 146 -13.17 -5.99 -12.25
CA PHE A 146 -13.80 -6.28 -10.96
C PHE A 146 -13.57 -5.15 -9.96
N PHE A 147 -12.32 -4.71 -9.79
CA PHE A 147 -11.96 -3.66 -8.85
C PHE A 147 -12.51 -2.29 -9.25
N GLU A 148 -12.61 -2.02 -10.53
CA GLU A 148 -13.35 -0.88 -11.06
C GLU A 148 -14.80 -0.89 -10.59
N THR A 149 -15.49 -2.01 -10.75
CA THR A 149 -16.92 -2.14 -10.43
C THR A 149 -17.20 -1.88 -8.94
N ILE A 150 -16.32 -2.31 -8.05
CA ILE A 150 -16.44 -2.07 -6.60
C ILE A 150 -15.79 -0.76 -6.15
N GLY A 151 -15.14 -0.03 -7.07
CA GLY A 151 -14.41 1.22 -6.79
C GLY A 151 -13.24 1.02 -5.83
N ALA A 152 -12.49 -0.08 -5.97
CA ALA A 152 -11.33 -0.38 -5.13
C ALA A 152 -10.01 -0.09 -5.86
N ILE A 153 -9.02 0.39 -5.10
CA ILE A 153 -7.66 0.63 -5.56
C ILE A 153 -6.81 -0.58 -5.20
N VAL A 154 -6.22 -1.24 -6.20
CA VAL A 154 -5.28 -2.35 -5.98
C VAL A 154 -3.89 -1.79 -5.72
N TYR A 155 -3.28 -2.17 -4.61
CA TYR A 155 -1.93 -1.79 -4.23
C TYR A 155 -0.89 -2.84 -4.58
N ASP A 156 -1.26 -4.12 -4.40
CA ASP A 156 -0.33 -5.23 -4.59
C ASP A 156 -1.06 -6.52 -4.97
N LEU A 157 -0.34 -7.42 -5.64
CA LEU A 157 -0.78 -8.77 -5.96
C LEU A 157 0.21 -9.78 -5.40
N ASN A 158 -0.31 -10.86 -4.86
CA ASN A 158 0.47 -12.03 -4.46
C ASN A 158 -0.18 -13.32 -4.98
N PHE A 159 0.60 -14.38 -5.09
CA PHE A 159 0.17 -15.62 -5.74
C PHE A 159 0.54 -16.83 -4.91
N HIS A 160 -0.34 -17.82 -4.93
CA HIS A 160 -0.03 -19.16 -4.45
C HIS A 160 -0.65 -20.19 -5.40
N ASN A 161 0.18 -20.89 -6.17
CA ASN A 161 -0.24 -21.71 -7.29
C ASN A 161 -1.07 -20.87 -8.29
N ASP A 162 -2.28 -21.32 -8.62
CA ASP A 162 -3.19 -20.58 -9.50
C ASP A 162 -3.91 -19.41 -8.81
N ASN A 163 -3.93 -19.40 -7.50
CA ASN A 163 -4.66 -18.43 -6.71
C ASN A 163 -4.00 -17.04 -6.75
N VAL A 164 -4.84 -16.02 -6.82
CA VAL A 164 -4.43 -14.62 -6.86
C VAL A 164 -5.02 -13.89 -5.66
N TYR A 165 -4.19 -13.14 -4.97
CA TYR A 165 -4.58 -12.33 -3.81
C TYR A 165 -4.31 -10.85 -4.14
N ALA A 166 -5.34 -10.04 -4.06
CA ALA A 166 -5.26 -8.60 -4.33
C ALA A 166 -5.43 -7.79 -3.05
N SER A 167 -4.40 -7.03 -2.71
CA SER A 167 -4.39 -6.09 -1.59
C SER A 167 -4.92 -4.75 -2.04
N THR A 168 -5.95 -4.22 -1.36
CA THR A 168 -6.69 -3.04 -1.81
C THR A 168 -6.99 -2.06 -0.68
N ASP A 169 -7.48 -0.87 -1.03
CA ASP A 169 -8.03 0.11 -0.09
C ASP A 169 -9.35 -0.36 0.58
N LYS A 170 -9.95 -1.44 0.10
CA LYS A 170 -11.20 -2.03 0.61
C LYS A 170 -11.03 -3.44 1.17
N GLY A 171 -9.81 -3.87 1.41
CA GLY A 171 -9.51 -5.17 1.98
C GLY A 171 -8.63 -6.06 1.11
N LEU A 172 -8.53 -7.31 1.53
CA LEU A 172 -7.84 -8.37 0.80
C LEU A 172 -8.88 -9.19 0.01
N TYR A 173 -8.64 -9.38 -1.27
CA TYR A 173 -9.49 -10.17 -2.15
C TYR A 173 -8.76 -11.38 -2.69
N TYR A 174 -9.50 -12.43 -2.97
CA TYR A 174 -9.01 -13.71 -3.49
C TYR A 174 -9.75 -14.10 -4.76
N SER A 175 -9.02 -14.64 -5.75
CA SER A 175 -9.55 -15.35 -6.91
C SER A 175 -8.80 -16.66 -7.09
N ASP A 176 -9.48 -17.71 -7.58
CA ASP A 176 -8.87 -18.98 -7.94
C ASP A 176 -8.06 -18.92 -9.25
N GLY A 177 -8.02 -17.74 -9.88
CA GLY A 177 -7.29 -17.48 -11.11
C GLY A 177 -7.91 -18.01 -12.39
N ASN A 178 -9.02 -18.78 -12.31
CA ASN A 178 -9.73 -19.29 -13.48
C ASN A 178 -10.73 -18.30 -14.03
N ASN A 179 -11.42 -17.59 -13.14
CA ASN A 179 -12.34 -16.50 -13.50
C ASN A 179 -11.94 -15.22 -12.80
N LEU A 180 -11.27 -14.34 -13.53
CA LEU A 180 -10.75 -13.06 -13.01
C LEU A 180 -11.82 -11.98 -12.88
N ASP A 181 -13.06 -12.23 -13.23
CA ASP A 181 -14.21 -11.38 -12.94
C ASP A 181 -14.90 -11.76 -11.61
N LEU A 182 -14.40 -12.81 -10.94
CA LEU A 182 -14.91 -13.27 -9.66
C LEU A 182 -13.82 -13.21 -8.58
N TRP A 183 -14.03 -12.33 -7.62
CA TRP A 183 -13.17 -12.16 -6.45
C TRP A 183 -14.00 -12.23 -5.17
N VAL A 184 -13.44 -12.85 -4.15
CA VAL A 184 -14.07 -13.02 -2.84
C VAL A 184 -13.28 -12.21 -1.82
N PRO A 185 -13.91 -11.34 -1.02
CA PRO A 185 -13.22 -10.62 0.04
C PRO A 185 -12.85 -11.55 1.20
N PHE A 186 -11.68 -11.33 1.80
CA PHE A 186 -11.33 -11.86 3.12
C PHE A 186 -11.77 -10.87 4.20
N GLU A 187 -12.35 -11.40 5.26
CA GLU A 187 -12.56 -10.62 6.49
C GLU A 187 -11.26 -10.62 7.31
N VAL A 188 -10.34 -9.72 6.96
CA VAL A 188 -9.09 -9.53 7.71
C VAL A 188 -9.42 -8.77 9.00
N ASP A 189 -9.68 -9.50 10.08
CA ASP A 189 -10.06 -8.94 11.38
C ASP A 189 -9.59 -9.85 12.54
N ASP A 190 -9.09 -9.26 13.59
CA ASP A 190 -8.74 -9.95 14.84
C ASP A 190 -9.83 -9.66 15.88
N ILE A 191 -10.61 -10.68 16.23
CA ILE A 191 -11.74 -10.54 17.17
C ILE A 191 -11.33 -10.04 18.56
N SER A 192 -10.05 -10.13 18.90
CA SER A 192 -9.52 -9.66 20.19
C SER A 192 -9.07 -8.20 20.14
N GLN A 193 -8.98 -7.59 18.96
CA GLN A 193 -8.45 -6.25 18.75
C GLN A 193 -9.31 -5.49 17.72
N THR A 194 -9.49 -4.20 17.95
CA THR A 194 -10.25 -3.35 17.02
C THR A 194 -9.35 -2.91 15.86
N LYS A 195 -9.74 -3.20 14.63
CA LYS A 195 -9.11 -2.60 13.44
C LYS A 195 -9.66 -1.19 13.19
N MET A 196 -8.85 -0.32 12.59
CA MET A 196 -9.23 1.06 12.25
C MET A 196 -9.64 1.21 10.79
N THR A 197 -9.24 0.27 9.93
CA THR A 197 -9.43 0.37 8.49
C THR A 197 -9.50 -0.99 7.84
N ASP A 198 -10.11 -1.06 6.68
CA ASP A 198 -10.10 -2.24 5.82
C ASP A 198 -8.90 -2.27 4.86
N VAL A 199 -8.13 -1.19 4.78
CA VAL A 199 -6.99 -1.08 3.85
C VAL A 199 -5.95 -2.16 4.09
N VAL A 200 -5.60 -2.87 3.03
CA VAL A 200 -4.48 -3.82 2.98
C VAL A 200 -3.52 -3.35 1.89
N TYR A 201 -2.29 -3.01 2.27
CA TYR A 201 -1.28 -2.52 1.32
C TYR A 201 -0.56 -3.64 0.59
N THR A 202 -0.35 -4.75 1.27
CA THR A 202 0.37 -5.91 0.70
C THR A 202 -0.08 -7.19 1.41
N SER A 203 0.03 -8.31 0.74
CA SER A 203 -0.18 -9.63 1.31
C SER A 203 0.96 -10.56 0.93
N ASN A 204 1.11 -11.65 1.67
CA ASN A 204 2.06 -12.69 1.31
C ASN A 204 1.56 -14.06 1.80
N ILE A 205 1.86 -15.09 1.01
CA ILE A 205 1.55 -16.48 1.34
C ILE A 205 2.87 -17.25 1.40
N ASN A 206 3.14 -17.83 2.55
CA ASN A 206 4.30 -18.68 2.78
C ASN A 206 3.89 -20.03 3.33
N VAL A 207 4.75 -21.01 3.15
CA VAL A 207 4.62 -22.30 3.83
C VAL A 207 5.70 -22.40 4.90
N ILE A 208 5.29 -22.39 6.16
CA ILE A 208 6.17 -22.49 7.34
C ILE A 208 5.82 -23.80 8.04
N ASP A 209 6.79 -24.70 8.22
CA ASP A 209 6.62 -26.00 8.87
C ASP A 209 5.45 -26.83 8.28
N ASN A 210 5.30 -26.84 6.96
CA ASN A 210 4.21 -27.45 6.20
C ASN A 210 2.80 -26.86 6.47
N GLN A 211 2.72 -25.70 7.10
CA GLN A 211 1.49 -24.95 7.30
C GLN A 211 1.50 -23.71 6.39
N GLN A 212 0.42 -23.50 5.66
CA GLN A 212 0.25 -22.27 4.90
C GLN A 212 -0.01 -21.11 5.87
N VAL A 213 0.73 -20.03 5.69
CA VAL A 213 0.59 -18.79 6.46
C VAL A 213 0.28 -17.67 5.49
N LEU A 214 -0.91 -17.13 5.62
CA LEU A 214 -1.33 -15.92 4.92
C LEU A 214 -1.04 -14.71 5.80
N SER A 215 -0.43 -13.69 5.25
CA SER A 215 -0.14 -12.44 5.96
C SER A 215 -0.66 -11.23 5.18
N ALA A 216 -1.11 -10.21 5.90
CA ALA A 216 -1.64 -8.97 5.35
C ALA A 216 -1.04 -7.76 6.07
N GLY A 217 -0.33 -6.92 5.33
CA GLY A 217 0.22 -5.67 5.82
C GLY A 217 -0.80 -4.55 5.72
N THR A 218 -1.17 -3.98 6.84
CA THR A 218 -2.18 -2.94 6.97
C THR A 218 -1.62 -1.75 7.74
N PRO A 219 -2.29 -0.61 7.71
CA PRO A 219 -1.93 0.51 8.56
C PRO A 219 -2.06 0.25 10.05
N ASP A 220 -2.92 -0.69 10.43
CA ASP A 220 -3.08 -1.12 11.82
C ASP A 220 -1.94 -2.00 12.33
N GLY A 221 -1.27 -2.69 11.42
CA GLY A 221 -0.21 -3.64 11.72
C GLY A 221 -0.16 -4.78 10.72
N LEU A 222 0.47 -5.85 11.10
CA LEU A 222 0.60 -7.06 10.32
C LEU A 222 -0.36 -8.12 10.84
N PHE A 223 -1.25 -8.58 9.98
CA PHE A 223 -2.15 -9.68 10.28
C PHE A 223 -1.59 -10.99 9.76
N TYR A 224 -1.79 -12.06 10.51
CA TYR A 224 -1.47 -13.43 10.11
C TYR A 224 -2.67 -14.34 10.27
N SER A 225 -2.85 -15.23 9.30
CA SER A 225 -3.77 -16.35 9.37
C SER A 225 -3.02 -17.67 9.15
N PHE A 226 -3.35 -18.67 9.97
CA PHE A 226 -2.78 -20.01 9.90
C PHE A 226 -3.83 -21.04 9.45
N ASP A 227 -4.99 -20.61 9.03
CA ASP A 227 -6.15 -21.41 8.65
C ASP A 227 -6.80 -20.90 7.35
N ASP A 228 -5.98 -20.55 6.38
CA ASP A 228 -6.38 -20.10 5.03
C ASP A 228 -7.28 -18.84 5.03
N GLY A 229 -7.10 -17.97 6.02
CA GLY A 229 -7.82 -16.70 6.11
C GLY A 229 -9.17 -16.76 6.85
N PHE A 230 -9.48 -17.88 7.55
CA PHE A 230 -10.70 -17.97 8.36
C PHE A 230 -10.59 -17.21 9.67
N THR A 231 -9.42 -17.22 10.30
CA THR A 231 -9.13 -16.40 11.48
C THR A 231 -7.81 -15.67 11.33
N TRP A 232 -7.71 -14.49 11.96
CA TRP A 232 -6.54 -13.65 11.89
C TRP A 232 -6.07 -13.22 13.26
N GLU A 233 -4.75 -13.09 13.40
CA GLU A 233 -4.08 -12.50 14.56
C GLU A 233 -3.35 -11.23 14.12
N MET A 234 -3.55 -10.13 14.84
CA MET A 234 -2.93 -8.84 14.52
C MET A 234 -1.71 -8.58 15.40
N TYR A 235 -0.57 -8.31 14.74
CA TYR A 235 0.67 -7.90 15.35
C TYR A 235 0.94 -6.42 15.05
N ARG A 236 1.00 -5.61 16.08
CA ARG A 236 1.26 -4.18 15.98
C ARG A 236 2.67 -3.85 16.43
N ALA A 237 3.38 -3.02 15.68
CA ALA A 237 4.70 -2.51 16.03
C ALA A 237 4.59 -1.10 16.62
N TRP A 238 4.19 -0.99 17.88
CA TRP A 238 4.24 0.27 18.61
C TRP A 238 5.14 0.22 19.84
N ASN A 239 5.43 1.38 20.40
CA ASN A 239 6.09 1.45 21.70
C ASN A 239 5.16 0.85 22.77
N ARG A 240 5.48 -0.33 23.23
CA ARG A 240 4.68 -1.01 24.27
C ARG A 240 4.60 -0.14 25.51
N THR A 241 3.38 -0.01 26.03
CA THR A 241 3.16 0.61 27.32
C THR A 241 3.68 -0.29 28.44
N GLN A 242 4.09 0.30 29.55
CA GLN A 242 4.75 -0.40 30.65
C GLN A 242 4.09 -0.01 31.97
N ASP A 243 4.16 -0.93 32.96
CA ASP A 243 3.80 -0.57 34.32
C ASP A 243 4.81 0.45 34.89
N SER A 244 4.47 1.71 34.82
CA SER A 244 5.33 2.83 35.15
C SER A 244 4.53 4.00 35.72
N GLU A 245 5.13 4.72 36.64
CA GLU A 245 4.61 6.02 37.09
C GLU A 245 4.92 7.15 36.10
N ASN A 246 5.74 6.87 35.08
CA ASN A 246 6.02 7.82 34.00
C ASN A 246 4.93 7.74 32.95
N ASP A 247 4.19 8.83 32.76
CA ASP A 247 3.07 8.95 31.84
C ASP A 247 3.44 8.51 30.40
N ASN A 248 4.61 8.94 29.91
CA ASN A 248 5.07 8.60 28.56
C ASN A 248 5.41 7.12 28.34
N LYS A 249 5.56 6.34 29.42
CA LYS A 249 5.76 4.90 29.35
C LYS A 249 4.47 4.13 29.57
N ARG A 250 3.51 4.71 30.27
CA ARG A 250 2.24 4.08 30.59
C ARG A 250 1.16 4.36 29.57
N LEU A 251 1.18 5.50 28.90
CA LEU A 251 0.14 5.99 28.01
C LEU A 251 0.78 6.51 26.71
N SER A 252 0.27 6.08 25.59
CA SER A 252 0.73 6.48 24.26
C SER A 252 -0.45 6.74 23.32
N ALA A 253 -0.32 7.72 22.43
CA ALA A 253 -1.30 8.02 21.39
C ALA A 253 -0.65 7.88 20.00
N TYR A 254 -1.31 7.21 19.06
CA TYR A 254 -0.85 7.09 17.68
C TYR A 254 -2.03 6.88 16.70
N PRO A 255 -1.88 7.33 15.44
CA PRO A 255 -0.80 8.20 14.96
C PRO A 255 -0.75 9.53 15.74
N ASN A 256 0.43 10.13 15.81
CA ASN A 256 0.62 11.44 16.42
C ASN A 256 1.75 12.18 15.67
N PRO A 257 1.48 13.14 14.79
CA PRO A 257 0.17 13.81 14.59
C PRO A 257 -0.94 12.91 14.08
N PHE A 258 -2.17 13.25 14.47
CA PHE A 258 -3.39 12.65 13.98
C PHE A 258 -4.03 13.55 12.92
N TYR A 259 -4.15 13.05 11.70
CA TYR A 259 -4.77 13.74 10.58
C TYR A 259 -6.23 13.26 10.47
N ILE A 260 -7.19 14.15 10.75
CA ILE A 260 -8.63 13.78 10.76
C ILE A 260 -9.12 13.48 9.34
N ASP A 261 -8.69 14.29 8.36
CA ASP A 261 -9.16 14.23 6.97
C ASP A 261 -8.35 13.23 6.13
N GLU A 262 -7.25 12.73 6.67
CA GLU A 262 -6.36 11.79 6.01
C GLU A 262 -6.29 10.47 6.78
N GLY A 263 -5.99 9.40 6.06
CA GLY A 263 -5.84 8.08 6.64
C GLY A 263 -7.19 7.53 7.14
N TYR A 264 -7.24 7.13 8.41
CA TYR A 264 -8.37 6.35 8.95
C TYR A 264 -9.35 7.18 9.79
N GLY A 265 -9.11 8.49 9.91
CA GLY A 265 -9.95 9.37 10.70
C GLY A 265 -10.06 8.98 12.18
N GLN A 266 -9.10 8.23 12.72
CA GLN A 266 -9.10 7.71 14.08
C GLN A 266 -7.71 7.68 14.68
N VAL A 267 -7.62 7.86 16.00
CA VAL A 267 -6.39 7.74 16.78
C VAL A 267 -6.59 6.78 17.95
N ARG A 268 -5.59 5.95 18.21
CA ARG A 268 -5.55 5.05 19.35
C ARG A 268 -4.83 5.68 20.51
N ILE A 269 -5.40 5.58 21.70
CA ILE A 269 -4.78 5.97 22.94
C ILE A 269 -4.63 4.69 23.79
N VAL A 270 -3.44 4.12 23.78
CA VAL A 270 -3.10 2.83 24.39
C VAL A 270 -2.47 3.05 25.75
N TYR A 271 -2.83 2.24 26.74
CA TYR A 271 -2.26 2.31 28.08
C TYR A 271 -2.06 0.93 28.72
N PHE A 272 -1.08 0.82 29.60
CA PHE A 272 -0.82 -0.40 30.34
C PHE A 272 -1.93 -0.66 31.38
N ASN A 273 -2.54 -1.86 31.34
CA ASN A 273 -3.69 -2.23 32.16
C ASN A 273 -3.72 -3.74 32.48
N SER A 274 -2.69 -4.27 33.12
CA SER A 274 -2.60 -5.70 33.47
C SER A 274 -3.71 -6.22 34.39
N SER A 275 -4.46 -5.34 35.04
CA SER A 275 -5.52 -5.68 35.98
C SER A 275 -6.92 -5.45 35.41
N ASN A 276 -7.04 -5.13 34.14
CA ASN A 276 -8.30 -4.85 33.43
C ASN A 276 -9.20 -3.83 34.16
N TYR A 277 -8.59 -2.78 34.72
CA TYR A 277 -9.37 -1.71 35.32
C TYR A 277 -10.18 -0.96 34.27
N ASN A 278 -11.41 -0.59 34.61
CA ASN A 278 -12.20 0.31 33.80
C ASN A 278 -11.56 1.72 33.81
N GLY A 279 -10.81 2.00 32.77
CA GLY A 279 -10.22 3.31 32.53
C GLY A 279 -11.26 4.31 32.03
N ARG A 280 -10.98 5.59 32.23
CA ARG A 280 -11.70 6.68 31.57
C ARG A 280 -10.68 7.63 30.96
N LEU A 281 -10.89 7.97 29.70
CA LEU A 281 -10.09 8.95 29.00
C LEU A 281 -10.89 10.24 28.81
N ASP A 282 -10.37 11.36 29.32
CA ASP A 282 -10.91 12.69 29.08
C ASP A 282 -9.96 13.46 28.15
N ILE A 283 -10.52 14.07 27.13
CA ILE A 283 -9.79 14.87 26.14
C ILE A 283 -10.09 16.34 26.36
N TYR A 284 -9.06 17.14 26.37
CA TYR A 284 -9.12 18.60 26.58
C TYR A 284 -8.37 19.32 25.46
N ASP A 285 -8.80 20.52 25.11
CA ASP A 285 -8.01 21.43 24.30
C ASP A 285 -6.84 22.02 25.10
N PHE A 286 -6.00 22.81 24.45
CA PHE A 286 -4.85 23.45 25.09
C PHE A 286 -5.25 24.46 26.18
N SER A 287 -6.47 24.99 26.12
CA SER A 287 -7.04 25.90 27.15
C SER A 287 -7.72 25.16 28.29
N MET A 288 -7.61 23.81 28.33
CA MET A 288 -8.23 22.92 29.32
C MET A 288 -9.77 22.88 29.24
N ASN A 289 -10.37 23.27 28.12
CA ASN A 289 -11.78 23.01 27.88
C ASN A 289 -12.01 21.53 27.62
N HIS A 290 -13.01 20.95 28.27
CA HIS A 290 -13.34 19.54 28.08
C HIS A 290 -14.01 19.29 26.71
N ILE A 291 -13.41 18.48 25.91
CA ILE A 291 -13.84 18.12 24.54
C ILE A 291 -14.72 16.87 24.56
N LYS A 292 -14.18 15.75 25.06
CA LYS A 292 -14.86 14.43 25.03
C LYS A 292 -14.40 13.54 26.17
N SER A 293 -15.28 12.62 26.60
CA SER A 293 -14.92 11.53 27.51
C SER A 293 -15.20 10.18 26.86
N LEU A 294 -14.23 9.28 26.88
CA LEU A 294 -14.33 7.89 26.45
C LEU A 294 -14.29 6.98 27.69
N LYS A 295 -15.23 6.03 27.80
CA LYS A 295 -15.46 5.26 29.04
C LYS A 295 -15.36 3.74 28.88
N GLN A 296 -15.29 3.25 27.66
CA GLN A 296 -15.24 1.82 27.38
C GLN A 296 -13.96 1.52 26.58
N PRO A 297 -12.88 1.12 27.27
CA PRO A 297 -11.66 0.72 26.59
C PRO A 297 -11.82 -0.68 25.99
N ASN A 298 -11.14 -0.93 24.88
CA ASN A 298 -10.88 -2.27 24.40
C ASN A 298 -9.69 -2.84 25.18
N ASN A 299 -9.77 -4.08 25.61
CA ASN A 299 -8.70 -4.75 26.35
C ASN A 299 -7.88 -5.64 25.43
N ILE A 300 -6.56 -5.49 25.47
CA ILE A 300 -5.61 -6.21 24.63
C ILE A 300 -4.49 -6.78 25.50
N GLY A 301 -4.69 -7.98 26.03
CA GLY A 301 -3.73 -8.59 26.94
C GLY A 301 -3.46 -7.75 28.20
N ASN A 302 -2.23 -7.26 28.35
CA ASN A 302 -1.85 -6.36 29.47
C ASN A 302 -2.04 -4.87 29.14
N GLU A 303 -2.67 -4.55 28.02
CA GLU A 303 -2.94 -3.20 27.58
C GLU A 303 -4.44 -2.99 27.38
N SER A 304 -4.85 -1.74 27.38
CA SER A 304 -6.19 -1.33 26.96
C SER A 304 -6.08 -0.09 26.08
N GLU A 305 -7.04 0.12 25.23
CA GLU A 305 -7.06 1.24 24.31
C GLU A 305 -8.40 1.95 24.26
N PHE A 306 -8.34 3.25 23.99
CA PHE A 306 -9.47 4.04 23.52
C PHE A 306 -9.24 4.43 22.07
N ILE A 307 -10.28 4.43 21.28
CA ILE A 307 -10.27 4.94 19.91
C ILE A 307 -11.05 6.25 19.89
N TRP A 308 -10.43 7.29 19.32
CA TRP A 308 -11.06 8.60 19.16
C TRP A 308 -11.08 9.01 17.68
N ASP A 309 -12.23 9.48 17.25
CA ASP A 309 -12.53 9.90 15.88
C ASP A 309 -12.27 11.39 15.60
N GLY A 310 -11.61 12.11 16.51
CA GLY A 310 -11.38 13.53 16.36
C GLY A 310 -12.61 14.41 16.58
N LYS A 311 -13.75 13.82 17.01
CA LYS A 311 -15.00 14.57 17.24
C LYS A 311 -15.19 14.94 18.71
N ASP A 312 -15.78 16.09 18.93
CA ASP A 312 -16.15 16.54 20.26
C ASP A 312 -17.39 15.82 20.82
N LYS A 313 -17.91 16.29 21.95
CA LYS A 313 -19.14 15.76 22.58
C LYS A 313 -20.44 16.06 21.82
N PHE A 314 -20.39 16.93 20.83
CA PHE A 314 -21.51 17.29 19.95
C PHE A 314 -21.39 16.63 18.59
N PHE A 315 -20.36 15.82 18.37
CA PHE A 315 -20.02 15.14 17.11
C PHE A 315 -19.48 16.07 16.01
N ASP A 316 -19.05 17.28 16.38
CA ASP A 316 -18.37 18.18 15.48
C ASP A 316 -16.86 17.88 15.47
N ASP A 317 -16.22 18.03 14.30
CA ASP A 317 -14.77 17.85 14.19
C ASP A 317 -14.01 18.92 14.99
N VAL A 318 -13.00 18.48 15.73
CA VAL A 318 -12.21 19.43 16.53
C VAL A 318 -11.22 20.17 15.64
N SER A 319 -10.86 21.40 15.99
CA SER A 319 -9.93 22.22 15.22
C SER A 319 -8.49 21.72 15.30
N ASN A 320 -7.63 22.18 14.37
CA ASN A 320 -6.19 21.99 14.45
C ASN A 320 -5.63 22.46 15.80
N GLY A 321 -4.81 21.62 16.42
CA GLY A 321 -4.20 21.98 17.68
C GLY A 321 -3.61 20.83 18.47
N VAL A 322 -3.12 21.15 19.66
CA VAL A 322 -2.64 20.17 20.63
C VAL A 322 -3.73 19.90 21.64
N TYR A 323 -4.07 18.62 21.78
CA TYR A 323 -5.04 18.12 22.75
C TYR A 323 -4.34 17.37 23.88
N LEU A 324 -4.87 17.49 25.08
CA LEU A 324 -4.37 16.83 26.27
C LEU A 324 -5.32 15.68 26.61
N CYS A 325 -4.79 14.46 26.58
CA CYS A 325 -5.53 13.25 26.90
C CYS A 325 -5.20 12.84 28.33
N ARG A 326 -6.19 12.83 29.22
CA ARG A 326 -6.08 12.41 30.62
C ARG A 326 -6.71 11.05 30.83
N LEU A 327 -5.88 10.05 31.09
CA LEU A 327 -6.34 8.75 31.55
C LEU A 327 -6.56 8.79 33.07
N THR A 328 -7.74 8.37 33.50
CA THR A 328 -8.06 8.09 34.91
C THR A 328 -8.10 6.60 35.10
N LEU A 329 -7.24 6.06 35.97
CA LEU A 329 -7.13 4.64 36.30
C LEU A 329 -7.16 4.47 37.83
N GLY A 330 -8.31 4.10 38.36
CA GLY A 330 -8.56 4.14 39.81
C GLY A 330 -8.42 5.56 40.36
N ASN A 331 -7.46 5.76 41.27
CA ASN A 331 -7.18 7.06 41.87
C ASN A 331 -5.99 7.80 41.25
N LYS A 332 -5.44 7.26 40.14
CA LYS A 332 -4.28 7.84 39.46
C LYS A 332 -4.68 8.49 38.14
N TYR A 333 -3.90 9.51 37.74
CA TYR A 333 -4.07 10.22 36.49
C TYR A 333 -2.77 10.16 35.70
N TYR A 334 -2.89 9.90 34.38
CA TYR A 334 -1.79 9.90 33.45
C TYR A 334 -2.14 10.78 32.26
N TRP A 335 -1.15 11.43 31.66
CA TRP A 335 -1.36 12.38 30.61
C TRP A 335 -0.54 12.06 29.37
N THR A 336 -1.11 12.28 28.21
CA THR A 336 -0.38 12.32 26.95
C THR A 336 -0.87 13.50 26.11
N LYS A 337 -0.07 13.87 25.11
CA LYS A 337 -0.39 14.92 24.14
C LYS A 337 -0.68 14.30 22.80
N LEU A 338 -1.65 14.88 22.11
CA LEU A 338 -2.03 14.52 20.77
C LEU A 338 -2.10 15.77 19.92
N MET A 339 -1.39 15.80 18.81
CA MET A 339 -1.50 16.83 17.80
C MET A 339 -2.56 16.43 16.79
N VAL A 340 -3.57 17.25 16.58
CA VAL A 340 -4.62 17.08 15.60
C VAL A 340 -4.40 18.05 14.46
N VAL A 341 -4.51 17.56 13.23
CA VAL A 341 -4.28 18.30 11.99
C VAL A 341 -5.42 18.01 11.01
N HIS A 342 -5.94 19.06 10.38
CA HIS A 342 -6.76 18.98 9.16
C HIS A 342 -5.89 19.33 7.96
N SER A 343 -6.04 18.60 6.86
CA SER A 343 -5.34 18.83 5.59
C SER A 343 -5.90 20.01 4.79
#